data_bc740d299ca1b553ff4c091368e08cab
#
_entry.id   bc740d299ca1b553ff4c091368e08cab
#
_cell.length_a   1.000
_cell.length_b   1.000
_cell.length_c   1.000
_cell.angle_alpha   90.00
_cell.angle_beta   90.00
_cell.angle_gamma   90.00
#
_symmetry.space_group_name_H-M   'P 1'
#
loop_
_entity.id
_entity.type
_entity.pdbx_description
1 polymer ?
#
loop_
_entity_poly.entity_id
_entity_poly.type
_entity_poly.pdbx_seq_one_letter_code
_entity_poly.pdbx_strand_id
1 'polypeptide(L)'
;MKIWTALRNAAKGWVLLLRGDAGWREQFTRSAAGLATALAIFIFVVFLAVIIVAIGTDIPGLFAILAGMFALSLPLVSMALVLAGTRMALGVAGPTYDVLVPGTYALMGFIVVEGLLASLFGGPIVVVSWLALGYLLYRLARAATGWHTGISIGFAVLTVLLLVAMRQALYMLSSIAGSPS
;
A
#
# COMPACT_ATOMS: atom_id res chain seq x y z
N MET A 1 -7.08 -19.75 8.41
CA MET A 1 -8.17 -18.78 8.04
C MET A 1 -8.34 -18.82 6.52
N LYS A 2 -9.57 -18.93 6.02
CA LYS A 2 -9.79 -18.91 4.56
C LYS A 2 -9.50 -17.49 4.05
N ILE A 3 -8.66 -17.35 3.02
CA ILE A 3 -8.25 -16.07 2.42
C ILE A 3 -9.45 -15.16 2.13
N TRP A 4 -10.54 -15.74 1.61
CA TRP A 4 -11.78 -15.02 1.32
C TRP A 4 -12.41 -14.36 2.56
N THR A 5 -12.35 -15.03 3.71
CA THR A 5 -12.85 -14.45 4.97
C THR A 5 -11.99 -13.26 5.40
N ALA A 6 -10.66 -13.34 5.23
CA ALA A 6 -9.76 -12.24 5.55
C ALA A 6 -10.02 -11.01 4.68
N LEU A 7 -10.21 -11.20 3.37
CA LEU A 7 -10.54 -10.12 2.43
C LEU A 7 -11.89 -9.46 2.74
N ARG A 8 -12.93 -10.27 3.00
CA ARG A 8 -14.26 -9.76 3.36
C ARG A 8 -14.22 -8.95 4.66
N ASN A 9 -13.52 -9.46 5.67
CA ASN A 9 -13.36 -8.77 6.93
C ASN A 9 -12.55 -7.48 6.76
N ALA A 10 -11.50 -7.49 5.96
CA ALA A 10 -10.72 -6.30 5.64
C ALA A 10 -11.58 -5.22 4.97
N ALA A 11 -12.37 -5.58 3.96
CA ALA A 11 -13.29 -4.64 3.30
C ALA A 11 -14.30 -4.05 4.30
N LYS A 12 -14.92 -4.89 5.15
CA LYS A 12 -15.82 -4.44 6.20
C LYS A 12 -15.12 -3.53 7.21
N GLY A 13 -13.91 -3.91 7.65
CA GLY A 13 -13.10 -3.13 8.58
C GLY A 13 -12.77 -1.74 8.03
N TRP A 14 -12.45 -1.65 6.74
CA TRP A 14 -12.20 -0.37 6.09
C TRP A 14 -13.45 0.52 5.99
N VAL A 15 -14.61 -0.06 5.69
CA VAL A 15 -15.89 0.70 5.69
C VAL A 15 -16.18 1.26 7.08
N LEU A 16 -16.00 0.46 8.14
CA LEU A 16 -16.20 0.90 9.53
C LEU A 16 -15.19 2.00 9.91
N LEU A 17 -13.91 1.83 9.55
CA LEU A 17 -12.86 2.82 9.82
C LEU A 17 -13.16 4.17 9.15
N LEU A 18 -13.60 4.16 7.90
CA LEU A 18 -13.98 5.38 7.17
C LEU A 18 -15.23 6.06 7.78
N ARG A 19 -16.14 5.29 8.36
CA ARG A 19 -17.30 5.81 9.10
C ARG A 19 -16.93 6.33 10.49
N GLY A 20 -15.73 6.02 10.99
CA GLY A 20 -15.31 6.38 12.36
C GLY A 20 -15.82 5.43 13.44
N ASP A 21 -16.33 4.25 13.05
CA ASP A 21 -16.83 3.23 13.96
C ASP A 21 -15.66 2.45 14.57
N ALA A 22 -15.59 2.35 15.90
CA ALA A 22 -14.53 1.66 16.63
C ALA A 22 -14.48 0.14 16.36
N GLY A 23 -15.57 -0.46 15.92
CA GLY A 23 -15.68 -1.88 15.56
C GLY A 23 -14.77 -2.32 14.40
N TRP A 24 -14.13 -1.38 13.69
CA TRP A 24 -13.14 -1.71 12.65
C TRP A 24 -12.00 -2.59 13.19
N ARG A 25 -11.62 -2.38 14.46
CA ARG A 25 -10.50 -3.09 15.09
C ARG A 25 -10.71 -4.61 15.17
N GLU A 26 -11.96 -5.04 15.34
CA GLU A 26 -12.35 -6.46 15.46
C GLU A 26 -12.27 -7.19 14.09
N GLN A 27 -12.30 -6.44 12.99
CA GLN A 27 -12.26 -7.01 11.65
C GLN A 27 -10.85 -7.42 11.21
N PHE A 28 -9.80 -6.94 11.90
CA PHE A 28 -8.41 -7.21 11.57
C PHE A 28 -7.72 -8.04 12.64
N THR A 29 -7.04 -9.11 12.25
CA THR A 29 -6.14 -9.86 13.14
C THR A 29 -4.84 -9.07 13.33
N ARG A 30 -4.81 -8.20 14.33
CA ARG A 30 -3.71 -7.26 14.62
C ARG A 30 -2.57 -7.96 15.38
N SER A 31 -1.90 -8.89 14.72
CA SER A 31 -0.82 -9.72 15.27
C SER A 31 0.21 -10.03 14.19
N ALA A 32 1.35 -10.60 14.58
CA ALA A 32 2.37 -11.07 13.64
C ALA A 32 1.79 -12.06 12.62
N ALA A 33 0.94 -12.99 13.05
CA ALA A 33 0.28 -13.95 12.18
C ALA A 33 -0.70 -13.26 11.20
N GLY A 34 -1.44 -12.24 11.68
CA GLY A 34 -2.31 -11.42 10.83
C GLY A 34 -1.54 -10.62 9.80
N LEU A 35 -0.38 -10.05 10.18
CA LEU A 35 0.50 -9.35 9.25
C LEU A 35 1.08 -10.32 8.21
N ALA A 36 1.57 -11.49 8.62
CA ALA A 36 2.07 -12.50 7.69
C ALA A 36 1.00 -12.92 6.66
N THR A 37 -0.26 -13.09 7.11
CA THR A 37 -1.38 -13.38 6.22
C THR A 37 -1.65 -12.23 5.25
N ALA A 38 -1.68 -10.99 5.74
CA ALA A 38 -1.90 -9.80 4.90
C ALA A 38 -0.78 -9.64 3.85
N LEU A 39 0.49 -9.85 4.25
CA LEU A 39 1.64 -9.79 3.34
C LEU A 39 1.60 -10.91 2.29
N ALA A 40 1.24 -12.13 2.67
CA ALA A 40 1.12 -13.25 1.73
C ALA A 40 0.05 -12.96 0.66
N ILE A 41 -1.11 -12.42 1.07
CA ILE A 41 -2.17 -12.03 0.14
C ILE A 41 -1.70 -10.85 -0.74
N PHE A 42 -1.02 -9.87 -0.15
CA PHE A 42 -0.48 -8.72 -0.89
C PHE A 42 0.50 -9.16 -1.97
N ILE A 43 1.49 -10.01 -1.63
CA ILE A 43 2.47 -10.56 -2.59
C ILE A 43 1.76 -11.30 -3.71
N PHE A 44 0.75 -12.11 -3.39
CA PHE A 44 -0.02 -12.83 -4.39
C PHE A 44 -0.78 -11.88 -5.34
N VAL A 45 -1.43 -10.83 -4.81
CA VAL A 45 -2.14 -9.82 -5.64
C VAL A 45 -1.17 -9.04 -6.51
N VAL A 46 -0.01 -8.63 -5.96
CA VAL A 46 1.05 -7.97 -6.71
C VAL A 46 1.56 -8.85 -7.85
N PHE A 47 1.81 -10.13 -7.59
CA PHE A 47 2.21 -11.09 -8.62
C PHE A 47 1.15 -11.20 -9.72
N LEU A 48 -0.13 -11.37 -9.36
CA LEU A 48 -1.22 -11.40 -10.34
C LEU A 48 -1.30 -10.10 -11.15
N ALA A 49 -1.13 -8.94 -10.52
CA ALA A 49 -1.15 -7.65 -11.22
C ALA A 49 -0.03 -7.56 -12.26
N VAL A 50 1.19 -8.02 -11.94
CA VAL A 50 2.31 -8.09 -12.91
C VAL A 50 1.97 -9.00 -14.08
N ILE A 51 1.42 -10.20 -13.82
CA ILE A 51 1.06 -11.14 -14.88
C ILE A 51 -0.06 -10.57 -15.76
N ILE A 52 -1.08 -9.93 -15.17
CA ILE A 52 -2.19 -9.33 -15.93
C ILE A 52 -1.68 -8.23 -16.88
N VAL A 53 -0.78 -7.37 -16.41
CA VAL A 53 -0.17 -6.32 -17.24
C VAL A 53 0.65 -6.92 -18.39
N ALA A 54 1.26 -8.08 -18.19
CA ALA A 54 2.05 -8.77 -19.20
C ALA A 54 1.18 -9.53 -20.23
N ILE A 55 -0.13 -9.69 -20.01
CA ILE A 55 -1.01 -10.33 -21.00
C ILE A 55 -1.10 -9.45 -22.25
N GLY A 56 -0.74 -10.02 -23.40
CA GLY A 56 -0.71 -9.30 -24.69
C GLY A 56 0.68 -8.80 -25.10
N THR A 57 1.68 -9.03 -24.29
CA THR A 57 3.11 -8.87 -24.64
C THR A 57 3.82 -10.23 -24.65
N ASP A 58 5.08 -10.27 -25.01
CA ASP A 58 5.89 -11.48 -24.86
C ASP A 58 5.94 -11.92 -23.39
N ILE A 59 6.09 -13.24 -23.16
CA ILE A 59 6.17 -13.79 -21.80
C ILE A 59 7.30 -13.09 -21.05
N PRO A 60 7.00 -12.38 -19.95
CA PRO A 60 8.02 -11.61 -19.24
C PRO A 60 9.05 -12.56 -18.62
N GLY A 61 10.33 -12.26 -18.83
CA GLY A 61 11.40 -12.98 -18.16
C GLY A 61 11.33 -12.81 -16.64
N LEU A 62 11.96 -13.72 -15.90
CA LEU A 62 11.97 -13.70 -14.43
C LEU A 62 12.37 -12.34 -13.85
N PHE A 63 13.39 -11.68 -14.46
CA PHE A 63 13.84 -10.36 -14.03
C PHE A 63 12.73 -9.30 -14.16
N ALA A 64 11.98 -9.29 -15.26
CA ALA A 64 10.89 -8.36 -15.47
C ALA A 64 9.74 -8.58 -14.45
N ILE A 65 9.43 -9.84 -14.11
CA ILE A 65 8.46 -10.18 -13.08
C ILE A 65 8.92 -9.64 -11.71
N LEU A 66 10.16 -9.90 -11.32
CA LEU A 66 10.71 -9.44 -10.04
C LEU A 66 10.75 -7.90 -9.95
N ALA A 67 11.17 -7.23 -11.02
CA ALA A 67 11.19 -5.78 -11.10
C ALA A 67 9.78 -5.19 -10.99
N GLY A 68 8.80 -5.77 -11.67
CA GLY A 68 7.39 -5.38 -11.57
C GLY A 68 6.83 -5.58 -10.16
N MET A 69 7.11 -6.72 -9.54
CA MET A 69 6.71 -6.99 -8.15
C MET A 69 7.35 -6.00 -7.19
N PHE A 70 8.63 -5.68 -7.37
CA PHE A 70 9.32 -4.66 -6.57
C PHE A 70 8.64 -3.29 -6.74
N ALA A 71 8.40 -2.85 -7.97
CA ALA A 71 7.76 -1.58 -8.26
C ALA A 71 6.36 -1.45 -7.61
N LEU A 72 5.54 -2.50 -7.70
CA LEU A 72 4.22 -2.53 -7.09
C LEU A 72 4.25 -2.68 -5.56
N SER A 73 5.38 -3.09 -4.98
CA SER A 73 5.56 -3.16 -3.53
C SER A 73 6.00 -1.83 -2.91
N LEU A 74 6.39 -0.83 -3.69
CA LEU A 74 6.86 0.47 -3.20
C LEU A 74 5.87 1.19 -2.27
N PRO A 75 4.54 1.15 -2.47
CA PRO A 75 3.60 1.74 -1.53
C PRO A 75 3.68 1.14 -0.12
N LEU A 76 3.89 -0.17 -0.03
CA LEU A 76 4.04 -0.87 1.26
C LEU A 76 5.37 -0.50 1.92
N VAL A 77 6.45 -0.46 1.15
CA VAL A 77 7.78 -0.06 1.64
C VAL A 77 7.76 1.37 2.14
N SER A 78 7.19 2.32 1.37
CA SER A 78 7.08 3.72 1.78
C SER A 78 6.29 3.88 3.07
N MET A 79 5.13 3.21 3.19
CA MET A 79 4.32 3.23 4.40
C MET A 79 5.08 2.68 5.62
N ALA A 80 5.79 1.55 5.46
CA ALA A 80 6.54 0.93 6.55
C ALA A 80 7.71 1.82 7.01
N LEU A 81 8.46 2.41 6.08
CA LEU A 81 9.57 3.31 6.38
C LEU A 81 9.10 4.58 7.09
N VAL A 82 8.06 5.24 6.58
CA VAL A 82 7.52 6.45 7.21
C VAL A 82 6.90 6.14 8.56
N LEU A 83 6.23 4.99 8.72
CA LEU A 83 5.72 4.55 10.01
C LEU A 83 6.86 4.36 11.03
N ALA A 84 7.93 3.66 10.64
CA ALA A 84 9.09 3.44 11.48
C ALA A 84 9.76 4.78 11.86
N GLY A 85 10.01 5.66 10.89
CA GLY A 85 10.59 6.98 11.11
C GLY A 85 9.73 7.88 12.02
N THR A 86 8.41 7.92 11.78
CA THR A 86 7.49 8.70 12.62
C THR A 86 7.48 8.20 14.06
N ARG A 87 7.45 6.88 14.27
CA ARG A 87 7.47 6.29 15.62
C ARG A 87 8.80 6.56 16.33
N MET A 88 9.92 6.45 15.60
CA MET A 88 11.25 6.77 16.14
C MET A 88 11.33 8.23 16.56
N ALA A 89 10.84 9.16 15.73
CA ALA A 89 10.82 10.58 16.03
C ALA A 89 9.94 10.94 17.24
N LEU A 90 8.86 10.18 17.45
CA LEU A 90 7.94 10.37 18.57
C LEU A 90 8.35 9.59 19.84
N GLY A 91 9.40 8.77 19.79
CA GLY A 91 9.79 7.91 20.90
C GLY A 91 8.75 6.86 21.30
N VAL A 92 7.84 6.48 20.37
CA VAL A 92 6.75 5.54 20.64
C VAL A 92 7.23 4.11 20.46
N ALA A 93 7.29 3.33 21.53
CA ALA A 93 7.53 1.90 21.49
C ALA A 93 6.21 1.10 21.37
N GLY A 94 6.30 -0.17 20.97
CA GLY A 94 5.17 -1.10 20.93
C GLY A 94 4.85 -1.64 19.52
N PRO A 95 3.85 -2.51 19.40
CA PRO A 95 3.55 -3.18 18.14
C PRO A 95 3.02 -2.22 17.07
N THR A 96 3.42 -2.46 15.82
CA THR A 96 3.02 -1.68 14.65
C THR A 96 1.84 -2.30 13.89
N TYR A 97 1.34 -3.44 14.38
CA TYR A 97 0.32 -4.25 13.69
C TYR A 97 -1.00 -3.51 13.49
N ASP A 98 -1.32 -2.55 14.38
CA ASP A 98 -2.54 -1.74 14.30
C ASP A 98 -2.57 -0.83 13.06
N VAL A 99 -1.41 -0.50 12.50
CA VAL A 99 -1.29 0.28 11.27
C VAL A 99 -0.91 -0.62 10.09
N LEU A 100 0.06 -1.52 10.27
CA LEU A 100 0.58 -2.34 9.17
C LEU A 100 -0.46 -3.31 8.61
N VAL A 101 -1.24 -4.00 9.47
CA VAL A 101 -2.21 -4.98 8.99
C VAL A 101 -3.31 -4.32 8.14
N PRO A 102 -4.09 -3.36 8.64
CA PRO A 102 -5.11 -2.70 7.81
C PRO A 102 -4.48 -1.89 6.67
N GLY A 103 -3.30 -1.29 6.87
CA GLY A 103 -2.57 -0.58 5.82
C GLY A 103 -2.21 -1.48 4.65
N THR A 104 -1.71 -2.70 4.88
CA THR A 104 -1.39 -3.66 3.81
C THR A 104 -2.63 -4.00 2.98
N TYR A 105 -3.80 -4.20 3.60
CA TYR A 105 -5.05 -4.42 2.86
C TYR A 105 -5.50 -3.18 2.08
N ALA A 106 -5.30 -1.97 2.61
CA ALA A 106 -5.60 -0.73 1.87
C ALA A 106 -4.72 -0.58 0.64
N LEU A 107 -3.42 -0.85 0.79
CA LEU A 107 -2.46 -0.76 -0.32
C LEU A 107 -2.73 -1.80 -1.40
N MET A 108 -3.17 -2.99 -1.01
CA MET A 108 -3.64 -4.00 -1.97
C MET A 108 -4.84 -3.49 -2.77
N GLY A 109 -5.86 -2.94 -2.09
CA GLY A 109 -7.01 -2.31 -2.74
C GLY A 109 -6.60 -1.14 -3.63
N PHE A 110 -5.66 -0.32 -3.17
CA PHE A 110 -5.10 0.79 -3.92
C PHE A 110 -4.45 0.35 -5.24
N ILE A 111 -3.59 -0.69 -5.23
CA ILE A 111 -2.94 -1.21 -6.45
C ILE A 111 -3.98 -1.68 -7.47
N VAL A 112 -5.02 -2.40 -7.01
CA VAL A 112 -6.09 -2.87 -7.89
C VAL A 112 -6.88 -1.71 -8.48
N VAL A 113 -7.29 -0.75 -7.65
CA VAL A 113 -8.07 0.42 -8.10
C VAL A 113 -7.23 1.34 -8.99
N GLU A 114 -5.97 1.63 -8.62
CA GLU A 114 -5.05 2.43 -9.44
C GLU A 114 -4.85 1.80 -10.83
N GLY A 115 -4.59 0.49 -10.87
CA GLY A 115 -4.43 -0.24 -12.13
C GLY A 115 -5.67 -0.20 -13.02
N LEU A 116 -6.84 -0.42 -12.44
CA LEU A 116 -8.12 -0.32 -13.16
C LEU A 116 -8.40 1.10 -13.67
N LEU A 117 -8.21 2.10 -12.82
CA LEU A 117 -8.43 3.49 -13.20
C LEU A 117 -7.45 3.95 -14.28
N ALA A 118 -6.18 3.58 -14.14
CA ALA A 118 -5.14 3.91 -15.13
C ALA A 118 -5.44 3.27 -16.50
N SER A 119 -5.95 2.05 -16.53
CA SER A 119 -6.33 1.36 -17.78
C SER A 119 -7.55 1.98 -18.46
N LEU A 120 -8.50 2.53 -17.70
CA LEU A 120 -9.74 3.11 -18.23
C LEU A 120 -9.61 4.58 -18.61
N PHE A 121 -8.87 5.36 -17.83
CA PHE A 121 -8.85 6.83 -17.91
C PHE A 121 -7.46 7.42 -18.22
N GLY A 122 -6.42 6.60 -18.21
CA GLY A 122 -5.05 7.03 -18.48
C GLY A 122 -4.35 7.70 -17.29
N GLY A 123 -3.16 8.28 -17.56
CA GLY A 123 -2.22 8.77 -16.54
C GLY A 123 -2.73 9.82 -15.54
N PRO A 124 -3.56 10.82 -15.92
CA PRO A 124 -3.98 11.87 -14.98
C PRO A 124 -4.76 11.37 -13.75
N ILE A 125 -5.44 10.23 -13.87
CA ILE A 125 -6.21 9.63 -12.76
C ILE A 125 -5.32 9.13 -11.61
N VAL A 126 -4.06 8.84 -11.90
CA VAL A 126 -3.09 8.38 -10.91
C VAL A 126 -2.91 9.39 -9.77
N VAL A 127 -2.95 10.68 -10.08
CA VAL A 127 -2.85 11.75 -9.05
C VAL A 127 -4.04 11.67 -8.08
N VAL A 128 -5.24 11.43 -8.60
CA VAL A 128 -6.45 11.28 -7.77
C VAL A 128 -6.34 10.06 -6.87
N SER A 129 -5.82 8.95 -7.38
CA SER A 129 -5.63 7.74 -6.58
C SER A 129 -4.60 7.96 -5.45
N TRP A 130 -3.55 8.76 -5.66
CA TRP A 130 -2.58 9.10 -4.61
C TRP A 130 -3.18 10.01 -3.53
N LEU A 131 -4.05 10.95 -3.89
CA LEU A 131 -4.79 11.75 -2.91
C LEU A 131 -5.74 10.87 -2.08
N ALA A 132 -6.43 9.93 -2.73
CA ALA A 132 -7.27 8.96 -2.04
C ALA A 132 -6.47 8.08 -1.08
N LEU A 133 -5.29 7.59 -1.52
CA LEU A 133 -4.36 6.84 -0.66
C LEU A 133 -3.93 7.69 0.55
N GLY A 134 -3.53 8.93 0.34
CA GLY A 134 -3.16 9.86 1.41
C GLY A 134 -4.28 10.03 2.44
N TYR A 135 -5.51 10.20 1.98
CA TYR A 135 -6.68 10.28 2.86
C TYR A 135 -6.92 8.98 3.65
N LEU A 136 -6.82 7.82 3.00
CA LEU A 136 -6.94 6.53 3.68
C LEU A 136 -5.89 6.35 4.77
N LEU A 137 -4.62 6.66 4.47
CA LEU A 137 -3.51 6.58 5.43
C LEU A 137 -3.68 7.56 6.59
N TYR A 138 -4.14 8.78 6.33
CA TYR A 138 -4.49 9.74 7.37
C TYR A 138 -5.56 9.19 8.31
N ARG A 139 -6.67 8.68 7.76
CA ARG A 139 -7.76 8.08 8.54
C ARG A 139 -7.28 6.89 9.37
N LEU A 140 -6.45 6.04 8.78
CA LEU A 140 -5.85 4.90 9.46
C LEU A 140 -4.96 5.34 10.61
N ALA A 141 -4.02 6.27 10.37
CA ALA A 141 -3.12 6.77 11.41
C ALA A 141 -3.90 7.34 12.60
N ARG A 142 -4.89 8.20 12.33
CA ARG A 142 -5.77 8.76 13.38
C ARG A 142 -6.48 7.69 14.18
N ALA A 143 -7.10 6.73 13.52
CA ALA A 143 -7.92 5.71 14.16
C ALA A 143 -7.09 4.65 14.91
N ALA A 144 -5.93 4.28 14.37
CA ALA A 144 -5.10 3.22 14.92
C ALA A 144 -4.21 3.68 16.07
N THR A 145 -3.61 4.88 15.95
CA THR A 145 -2.59 5.35 16.90
C THR A 145 -3.09 6.44 17.85
N GLY A 146 -4.19 7.11 17.52
CA GLY A 146 -4.66 8.27 18.25
C GLY A 146 -3.77 9.51 18.10
N TRP A 147 -2.82 9.52 17.16
CA TRP A 147 -1.93 10.65 16.93
C TRP A 147 -2.70 11.94 16.66
N HIS A 148 -2.10 13.05 17.07
CA HIS A 148 -2.62 14.38 16.75
C HIS A 148 -2.81 14.55 15.23
N THR A 149 -3.76 15.38 14.83
CA THR A 149 -4.13 15.60 13.41
C THR A 149 -2.91 15.94 12.55
N GLY A 150 -2.03 16.83 13.02
CA GLY A 150 -0.81 17.23 12.30
C GLY A 150 0.13 16.07 12.03
N ILE A 151 0.36 15.19 13.02
CA ILE A 151 1.22 14.01 12.88
C ILE A 151 0.61 13.02 11.89
N SER A 152 -0.71 12.79 11.97
CA SER A 152 -1.41 11.88 11.06
C SER A 152 -1.41 12.39 9.61
N ILE A 153 -1.54 13.70 9.40
CA ILE A 153 -1.39 14.33 8.09
C ILE A 153 0.06 14.19 7.61
N GLY A 154 1.03 14.52 8.47
CA GLY A 154 2.46 14.38 8.15
C GLY A 154 2.82 12.96 7.73
N PHE A 155 2.36 11.95 8.48
CA PHE A 155 2.54 10.55 8.12
C PHE A 155 1.96 10.22 6.73
N ALA A 156 0.73 10.63 6.45
CA ALA A 156 0.08 10.36 5.17
C ALA A 156 0.79 11.05 4.00
N VAL A 157 1.10 12.34 4.15
CA VAL A 157 1.79 13.14 3.13
C VAL A 157 3.20 12.60 2.87
N LEU A 158 3.98 12.32 3.91
CA LEU A 158 5.33 11.78 3.76
C LEU A 158 5.31 10.40 3.10
N THR A 159 4.32 9.55 3.40
CA THR A 159 4.19 8.25 2.75
C THR A 159 3.94 8.39 1.25
N VAL A 160 3.03 9.28 0.85
CA VAL A 160 2.74 9.52 -0.57
C VAL A 160 3.93 10.17 -1.28
N LEU A 161 4.58 11.17 -0.67
CA LEU A 161 5.76 11.81 -1.25
C LEU A 161 6.92 10.82 -1.42
N LEU A 162 7.17 9.98 -0.42
CA LEU A 162 8.21 8.95 -0.51
C LEU A 162 7.87 7.94 -1.61
N LEU A 163 6.62 7.51 -1.73
CA LEU A 163 6.17 6.63 -2.81
C LEU A 163 6.44 7.25 -4.18
N VAL A 164 6.06 8.53 -4.37
CA VAL A 164 6.29 9.25 -5.63
C VAL A 164 7.77 9.34 -5.93
N ALA A 165 8.60 9.71 -4.95
CA ALA A 165 10.04 9.81 -5.10
C ALA A 165 10.66 8.46 -5.48
N MET A 166 10.26 7.37 -4.83
CA MET A 166 10.76 6.03 -5.12
C MET A 166 10.34 5.55 -6.52
N ARG A 167 9.09 5.79 -6.94
CA ARG A 167 8.64 5.49 -8.30
C ARG A 167 9.41 6.28 -9.35
N GLN A 168 9.63 7.57 -9.10
CA GLN A 168 10.39 8.43 -10.01
C GLN A 168 11.85 8.01 -10.12
N ALA A 169 12.49 7.69 -8.99
CA ALA A 169 13.86 7.16 -8.98
C ALA A 169 13.97 5.85 -9.77
N LEU A 170 13.03 4.94 -9.60
CA LEU A 170 12.99 3.68 -10.34
C LEU A 170 12.83 3.91 -11.84
N TYR A 171 11.95 4.84 -12.24
CA TYR A 171 11.77 5.22 -13.65
C TYR A 171 13.05 5.80 -14.25
N MET A 172 13.73 6.70 -13.57
CA MET A 172 15.00 7.27 -14.02
C MET A 172 16.08 6.20 -14.18
N LEU A 173 16.19 5.27 -13.22
CA LEU A 173 17.15 4.17 -13.30
C LEU A 173 16.87 3.24 -14.51
N SER A 174 15.60 2.95 -14.77
CA SER A 174 15.22 2.11 -15.91
C SER A 174 15.50 2.79 -17.25
N SER A 175 15.33 4.11 -17.37
CA SER A 175 15.62 4.87 -18.59
C SER A 175 17.11 4.93 -18.89
N ILE A 176 17.96 5.01 -17.88
CA ILE A 176 19.44 4.98 -18.05
C ILE A 176 19.89 3.60 -18.49
N ALA A 177 19.35 2.53 -17.88
CA ALA A 177 19.71 1.16 -18.20
C ALA A 177 19.25 0.71 -19.61
N GLY A 178 18.20 1.33 -20.16
CA GLY A 178 17.65 1.03 -21.49
C GLY A 178 18.23 1.88 -22.62
N SER A 179 19.16 2.82 -22.36
CA SER A 179 19.81 3.62 -23.40
C SER A 179 20.86 2.77 -24.11
N PRO A 180 20.71 2.43 -25.41
CA PRO A 180 21.76 1.77 -26.14
C PRO A 180 22.98 2.70 -26.24
N SER A 181 24.13 2.22 -25.80
CA SER A 181 25.45 2.86 -25.99
C SER A 181 25.91 2.80 -27.46
#